data_f5e4038fc3e79c345d27f3c56d950dcb
#
_entry.id   f5e4038fc3e79c345d27f3c56d950dcb
#
_cell.length_a   1.000
_cell.length_b   1.000
_cell.length_c   1.000
_cell.angle_alpha   90.00
_cell.angle_beta   90.00
_cell.angle_gamma   90.00
#
_symmetry.space_group_name_H-M   'P 1'
#
loop_
_entity.id
_entity.type
_entity.pdbx_description
1 polymer ?
#
loop_
_entity_poly.entity_id
_entity_poly.type
_entity_poly.pdbx_seq_one_letter_code
_entity_poly.pdbx_strand_id
1 'polypeptide(L)'
;MTKRILVVEDTEDNRQIIRDLLTSAGYEMIEAVDGLEGVTTAEREQPDLILMDIQLPGIDGYEATRRIRAIPALAKVPIIAVTSYALSGDEAKTRAAGCDGYVAKPFSPRQLLAKVREFLP
;
A
#
# COMPACT_ATOMS: atom_id res chain seq x y z
N MET A 1 -18.85 -2.74 -9.21
CA MET A 1 -18.08 -1.50 -9.24
C MET A 1 -16.60 -1.81 -9.20
N THR A 2 -15.81 -1.00 -9.89
CA THR A 2 -14.37 -1.19 -9.93
C THR A 2 -13.74 -0.82 -8.58
N LYS A 3 -12.93 -1.71 -8.03
CA LYS A 3 -12.21 -1.43 -6.79
C LYS A 3 -11.00 -0.54 -7.08
N ARG A 4 -10.74 0.40 -6.18
CA ARG A 4 -9.69 1.41 -6.33
C ARG A 4 -8.59 1.14 -5.32
N ILE A 5 -7.35 1.09 -5.80
CA ILE A 5 -6.18 0.78 -4.97
C ILE A 5 -5.22 1.97 -5.01
N LEU A 6 -4.92 2.52 -3.85
CA LEU A 6 -3.90 3.57 -3.73
C LEU A 6 -2.54 2.89 -3.58
N VAL A 7 -1.59 3.28 -4.42
CA VAL A 7 -0.21 2.77 -4.37
C VAL A 7 0.70 3.92 -3.98
N VAL A 8 1.34 3.80 -2.82
CA VAL A 8 2.29 4.81 -2.33
C VAL A 8 3.69 4.25 -2.54
N GLU A 9 4.37 4.76 -3.55
CA GLU A 9 5.67 4.26 -4.01
C GLU A 9 6.43 5.40 -4.67
N ASP A 10 7.68 5.65 -4.27
CA ASP A 10 8.44 6.80 -4.77
C ASP A 10 9.10 6.59 -6.12
N THR A 11 9.28 5.36 -6.57
CA THR A 11 9.97 5.04 -7.82
C THR A 11 8.99 4.83 -8.96
N GLU A 12 9.13 5.60 -10.04
CA GLU A 12 8.24 5.49 -11.20
C GLU A 12 8.26 4.09 -11.81
N ASP A 13 9.44 3.48 -11.92
CA ASP A 13 9.56 2.14 -12.49
C ASP A 13 8.72 1.12 -11.69
N ASN A 14 8.77 1.22 -10.37
CA ASN A 14 7.98 0.33 -9.52
C ASN A 14 6.49 0.61 -9.64
N ARG A 15 6.10 1.89 -9.72
CA ARG A 15 4.69 2.23 -9.92
C ARG A 15 4.19 1.70 -11.27
N GLN A 16 5.02 1.77 -12.32
CA GLN A 16 4.65 1.27 -13.64
C GLN A 16 4.37 -0.23 -13.61
N ILE A 17 5.23 -0.99 -12.95
CA ILE A 17 5.06 -2.45 -12.83
C ILE A 17 3.74 -2.76 -12.11
N ILE A 18 3.49 -2.07 -11.00
CA ILE A 18 2.27 -2.28 -10.20
C ILE A 18 1.04 -1.83 -10.99
N ARG A 19 1.14 -0.71 -11.71
CA ARG A 19 0.03 -0.19 -12.53
C ARG A 19 -0.40 -1.19 -13.58
N ASP A 20 0.57 -1.74 -14.31
CA ASP A 20 0.27 -2.72 -15.35
C ASP A 20 -0.40 -3.96 -14.76
N LEU A 21 0.10 -4.40 -13.62
CA LEU A 21 -0.42 -5.57 -12.94
C LEU A 21 -1.86 -5.36 -12.46
N LEU A 22 -2.11 -4.26 -11.75
CA LEU A 22 -3.43 -3.98 -11.18
C LEU A 22 -4.46 -3.71 -12.27
N THR A 23 -4.08 -2.95 -13.29
CA THR A 23 -4.98 -2.63 -14.40
C THR A 23 -5.37 -3.90 -15.14
N SER A 24 -4.42 -4.80 -15.39
CA SER A 24 -4.71 -6.08 -16.04
C SER A 24 -5.66 -6.94 -15.22
N ALA A 25 -5.63 -6.80 -13.90
CA ALA A 25 -6.50 -7.55 -13.01
C ALA A 25 -7.88 -6.90 -12.80
N GLY A 26 -8.13 -5.75 -13.43
CA GLY A 26 -9.42 -5.08 -13.35
C GLY A 26 -9.56 -4.06 -12.24
N TYR A 27 -8.48 -3.68 -11.58
CA TYR A 27 -8.49 -2.65 -10.54
C TYR A 27 -8.16 -1.28 -11.13
N GLU A 28 -8.64 -0.22 -10.47
CA GLU A 28 -8.24 1.15 -10.79
C GLU A 28 -7.13 1.53 -9.82
N MET A 29 -6.04 2.09 -10.34
CA MET A 29 -4.90 2.49 -9.51
C MET A 29 -4.88 4.00 -9.29
N ILE A 30 -4.67 4.41 -8.04
CA ILE A 30 -4.42 5.79 -7.64
C ILE A 30 -2.97 5.82 -7.15
N GLU A 31 -2.22 6.87 -7.47
CA GLU A 31 -0.78 6.91 -7.18
C GLU A 31 -0.41 8.05 -6.25
N ALA A 32 0.56 7.80 -5.37
CA ALA A 32 1.21 8.80 -4.55
C ALA A 32 2.70 8.50 -4.53
N VAL A 33 3.53 9.56 -4.51
CA VAL A 33 4.98 9.41 -4.68
C VAL A 33 5.75 9.43 -3.36
N ASP A 34 5.10 9.81 -2.27
CA ASP A 34 5.73 9.81 -0.95
C ASP A 34 4.66 9.64 0.13
N GLY A 35 5.13 9.54 1.39
CA GLY A 35 4.22 9.28 2.50
C GLY A 35 3.21 10.38 2.76
N LEU A 36 3.62 11.64 2.66
CA LEU A 36 2.71 12.77 2.89
C LEU A 36 1.63 12.81 1.81
N GLU A 37 2.00 12.66 0.56
CA GLU A 37 1.04 12.59 -0.54
C GLU A 37 0.11 11.39 -0.37
N GLY A 38 0.66 10.27 0.12
CA GLY A 38 -0.12 9.06 0.40
C GLY A 38 -1.23 9.33 1.41
N VAL A 39 -0.92 10.03 2.50
CA VAL A 39 -1.92 10.38 3.52
C VAL A 39 -2.98 11.30 2.94
N THR A 40 -2.56 12.36 2.24
CA THR A 40 -3.47 13.33 1.64
C THR A 40 -4.38 12.67 0.60
N THR A 41 -3.80 11.83 -0.25
CA THR A 41 -4.55 11.16 -1.30
C THR A 41 -5.53 10.14 -0.72
N ALA A 42 -5.11 9.40 0.31
CA ALA A 42 -6.00 8.44 0.97
C ALA A 42 -7.22 9.15 1.56
N GLU A 43 -7.01 10.29 2.22
CA GLU A 43 -8.11 11.05 2.79
C GLU A 43 -9.08 11.56 1.73
N ARG A 44 -8.53 12.11 0.63
CA ARG A 44 -9.34 12.68 -0.45
C ARG A 44 -10.10 11.62 -1.24
N GLU A 45 -9.41 10.53 -1.61
CA GLU A 45 -9.93 9.54 -2.53
C GLU A 45 -10.64 8.37 -1.87
N GLN A 46 -10.36 8.10 -0.61
CA GLN A 46 -10.92 6.97 0.15
C GLN A 46 -10.86 5.66 -0.64
N PRO A 47 -9.65 5.15 -0.91
CA PRO A 47 -9.51 3.94 -1.71
C PRO A 47 -10.04 2.70 -0.98
N ASP A 48 -10.22 1.63 -1.73
CA ASP A 48 -10.68 0.35 -1.18
C ASP A 48 -9.54 -0.45 -0.55
N LEU A 49 -8.30 -0.15 -0.93
CA LEU A 49 -7.11 -0.80 -0.41
C LEU A 49 -5.91 0.10 -0.66
N ILE A 50 -4.90 0.01 0.21
CA ILE A 50 -3.66 0.78 0.07
C ILE A 50 -2.47 -0.18 0.04
N LEU A 51 -1.62 -0.03 -0.98
CA LEU A 51 -0.30 -0.66 -1.02
C LEU A 51 0.70 0.40 -0.58
N MET A 52 1.37 0.17 0.54
CA MET A 52 2.23 1.16 1.17
C MET A 52 3.68 0.68 1.19
N ASP A 53 4.53 1.34 0.40
CA ASP A 53 5.96 1.10 0.49
C ASP A 53 6.44 1.63 1.85
N ILE A 54 7.24 0.84 2.54
CA ILE A 54 7.75 1.23 3.84
C ILE A 54 8.95 2.18 3.70
N GLN A 55 9.75 1.99 2.66
CA GLN A 55 10.99 2.76 2.44
C GLN A 55 10.74 3.98 1.58
N LEU A 56 10.13 5.00 2.16
CA LEU A 56 9.78 6.23 1.46
C LEU A 56 10.66 7.39 1.93
N PRO A 57 10.91 8.38 1.06
CA PRO A 57 11.59 9.61 1.50
C PRO A 57 10.65 10.46 2.37
N GLY A 58 11.22 11.25 3.27
CA GLY A 58 10.42 12.04 4.21
C GLY A 58 9.88 11.16 5.32
N ILE A 59 8.56 11.15 5.49
CA ILE A 59 7.96 10.18 6.42
C ILE A 59 7.96 8.81 5.76
N ASP A 60 8.31 7.78 6.53
CA ASP A 60 8.32 6.42 5.99
C ASP A 60 6.91 5.82 5.96
N GLY A 61 6.79 4.61 5.44
CA GLY A 61 5.50 3.94 5.32
C GLY A 61 4.85 3.62 6.65
N TYR A 62 5.63 3.41 7.70
CA TYR A 62 5.07 3.17 9.03
C TYR A 62 4.36 4.42 9.54
N GLU A 63 5.01 5.57 9.44
CA GLU A 63 4.41 6.83 9.90
C GLU A 63 3.22 7.21 9.04
N ALA A 64 3.32 7.03 7.72
CA ALA A 64 2.19 7.29 6.82
C ALA A 64 0.99 6.43 7.21
N THR A 65 1.22 5.14 7.50
CA THR A 65 0.16 4.23 7.92
C THR A 65 -0.49 4.69 9.23
N ARG A 66 0.31 5.09 10.21
CA ARG A 66 -0.23 5.60 11.48
C ARG A 66 -1.12 6.81 11.27
N ARG A 67 -0.69 7.74 10.40
CA ARG A 67 -1.48 8.93 10.11
C ARG A 67 -2.78 8.60 9.39
N ILE A 68 -2.74 7.66 8.46
CA ILE A 68 -3.95 7.20 7.76
C ILE A 68 -4.93 6.56 8.75
N ARG A 69 -4.43 5.72 9.65
CA ARG A 69 -5.29 5.06 10.64
C ARG A 69 -5.93 6.04 11.62
N ALA A 70 -5.32 7.20 11.82
CA ALA A 70 -5.89 8.24 12.68
C ALA A 70 -7.07 8.97 12.03
N ILE A 71 -7.27 8.80 10.73
CA ILE A 71 -8.40 9.40 10.01
C ILE A 71 -9.60 8.44 10.18
N PRO A 72 -10.70 8.90 10.83
CA PRO A 72 -11.81 7.99 11.14
C PRO A 72 -12.37 7.23 9.94
N ALA A 73 -12.50 7.89 8.78
CA ALA A 73 -13.03 7.27 7.58
C ALA A 73 -12.11 6.16 7.04
N LEU A 74 -10.85 6.12 7.46
CA LEU A 74 -9.84 5.19 6.97
C LEU A 74 -9.36 4.22 8.06
N ALA A 75 -10.05 4.18 9.19
CA ALA A 75 -9.64 3.35 10.32
C ALA A 75 -9.59 1.86 9.98
N LYS A 76 -10.37 1.42 8.99
CA LYS A 76 -10.48 0.00 8.63
C LYS A 76 -10.10 -0.31 7.19
N VAL A 77 -9.60 0.66 6.43
CA VAL A 77 -9.19 0.37 5.04
C VAL A 77 -8.02 -0.63 5.06
N PRO A 78 -8.05 -1.68 4.23
CA PRO A 78 -6.93 -2.61 4.20
C PRO A 78 -5.65 -1.90 3.74
N ILE A 79 -4.56 -2.07 4.50
CA ILE A 79 -3.25 -1.54 4.14
C ILE A 79 -2.27 -2.69 4.11
N ILE A 80 -1.64 -2.88 2.95
CA ILE A 80 -0.62 -3.91 2.75
C ILE A 80 0.73 -3.21 2.63
N ALA A 81 1.64 -3.52 3.55
CA ALA A 81 2.99 -2.98 3.49
C ALA A 81 3.80 -3.70 2.41
N VAL A 82 4.62 -2.95 1.67
CA VAL A 82 5.55 -3.51 0.69
C VAL A 82 6.95 -3.17 1.20
N THR A 83 7.76 -4.17 1.51
CA THR A 83 9.02 -3.94 2.23
C THR A 83 10.13 -4.87 1.77
N SER A 84 11.38 -4.35 1.76
CA SER A 84 12.57 -5.15 1.50
C SER A 84 13.10 -5.81 2.78
N TYR A 85 12.50 -5.54 3.94
CA TYR A 85 13.02 -5.96 5.24
C TYR A 85 12.19 -7.04 5.91
N ALA A 86 11.47 -7.85 5.14
CA ALA A 86 10.54 -8.84 5.67
C ALA A 86 11.19 -9.86 6.63
N LEU A 87 12.51 -10.09 6.53
CA LEU A 87 13.22 -11.07 7.33
C LEU A 87 13.80 -10.52 8.64
N SER A 88 13.67 -9.23 8.92
CA SER A 88 14.30 -8.61 10.08
C SER A 88 13.33 -8.12 11.14
N GLY A 89 12.21 -8.82 11.31
CA GLY A 89 11.22 -8.46 12.33
C GLY A 89 10.27 -7.36 11.89
N ASP A 90 10.27 -7.00 10.61
CA ASP A 90 9.43 -5.93 10.10
C ASP A 90 7.95 -6.30 10.13
N GLU A 91 7.62 -7.59 10.15
CA GLU A 91 6.21 -7.98 10.25
C GLU A 91 5.57 -7.41 11.51
N ALA A 92 6.27 -7.50 12.65
CA ALA A 92 5.77 -6.93 13.90
C ALA A 92 5.62 -5.42 13.80
N LYS A 93 6.58 -4.74 13.17
CA LYS A 93 6.52 -3.29 12.98
C LYS A 93 5.38 -2.88 12.05
N THR A 94 5.14 -3.63 10.97
CA THR A 94 4.04 -3.31 10.06
C THR A 94 2.70 -3.46 10.76
N ARG A 95 2.52 -4.51 11.56
CA ARG A 95 1.29 -4.71 12.31
C ARG A 95 1.11 -3.62 13.37
N ALA A 96 2.19 -3.27 14.08
CA ALA A 96 2.14 -2.23 15.11
C ALA A 96 1.78 -0.87 14.53
N ALA A 97 2.17 -0.60 13.29
CA ALA A 97 1.81 0.65 12.61
C ALA A 97 0.37 0.66 12.10
N GLY A 98 -0.27 -0.50 12.01
CA GLY A 98 -1.65 -0.61 11.58
C GLY A 98 -1.87 -1.26 10.23
N CYS A 99 -0.83 -1.90 9.66
CA CYS A 99 -0.97 -2.65 8.41
C CYS A 99 -1.67 -3.98 8.65
N ASP A 100 -2.46 -4.42 7.67
CA ASP A 100 -3.19 -5.67 7.73
C ASP A 100 -2.41 -6.85 7.13
N GLY A 101 -1.42 -6.56 6.30
CA GLY A 101 -0.59 -7.58 5.69
C GLY A 101 0.69 -6.97 5.16
N TYR A 102 1.56 -7.80 4.61
CA TYR A 102 2.77 -7.31 3.97
C TYR A 102 3.18 -8.21 2.81
N VAL A 103 3.96 -7.64 1.90
CA VAL A 103 4.57 -8.35 0.77
C VAL A 103 6.05 -7.98 0.75
N ALA A 104 6.91 -8.99 0.67
CA ALA A 104 8.35 -8.78 0.63
C ALA A 104 8.80 -8.42 -0.78
N LYS A 105 9.74 -7.47 -0.90
CA LYS A 105 10.41 -7.17 -2.16
C LYS A 105 11.67 -8.04 -2.28
N PRO A 106 12.01 -8.52 -3.47
CA PRO A 106 11.23 -8.43 -4.70
C PRO A 106 10.06 -9.40 -4.66
N PHE A 107 8.92 -8.98 -5.21
CA PHE A 107 7.74 -9.84 -5.27
C PHE A 107 7.45 -10.24 -6.71
N SER A 108 6.78 -11.38 -6.89
CA SER A 108 6.27 -11.76 -8.19
C SER A 108 4.89 -11.13 -8.38
N PRO A 109 4.45 -10.92 -9.64
CA PRO A 109 3.08 -10.46 -9.89
C PRO A 109 2.02 -11.33 -9.22
N ARG A 110 2.23 -12.66 -9.21
CA ARG A 110 1.30 -13.58 -8.58
C ARG A 110 1.20 -13.36 -7.08
N GLN A 111 2.34 -13.14 -6.41
CA GLN A 111 2.36 -12.90 -4.97
C GLN A 111 1.60 -11.63 -4.60
N LEU A 112 1.83 -10.54 -5.34
CA LEU A 112 1.16 -9.29 -5.07
C LEU A 112 -0.35 -9.39 -5.29
N LEU A 113 -0.77 -9.97 -6.42
CA LEU A 113 -2.19 -10.14 -6.71
C LEU A 113 -2.87 -11.05 -5.70
N ALA A 114 -2.20 -12.13 -5.29
CA ALA A 114 -2.77 -13.03 -4.28
C ALA A 114 -3.02 -12.29 -2.98
N LYS A 115 -2.07 -11.45 -2.56
CA LYS A 115 -2.23 -10.67 -1.34
C LYS A 115 -3.37 -9.66 -1.46
N VAL A 116 -3.46 -8.96 -2.59
CA VAL A 116 -4.55 -8.01 -2.82
C VAL A 116 -5.90 -8.72 -2.74
N ARG A 117 -6.01 -9.91 -3.36
CA ARG A 117 -7.27 -10.66 -3.40
C ARG A 117 -7.69 -11.21 -2.04
N GLU A 118 -6.77 -11.33 -1.09
CA GLU A 118 -7.15 -11.69 0.27
C GLU A 118 -8.06 -10.64 0.89
N PHE A 119 -7.90 -9.37 0.49
CA PHE A 119 -8.66 -8.26 1.05
C PHE A 119 -9.74 -7.73 0.09
N LEU A 120 -9.57 -7.95 -1.20
CA LEU A 120 -10.53 -7.54 -2.23
C LEU A 120 -10.84 -8.73 -3.14
N PRO A 121 -11.57 -9.73 -2.61
CA PRO A 121 -11.88 -10.94 -3.38
C PRO A 121 -12.80 -10.71 -4.58
#